data_274fb8aa686707e44ed3f3c1df204a25
#
_entry.id   274fb8aa686707e44ed3f3c1df204a25
#
_cell.length_a   1.000
_cell.length_b   1.000
_cell.length_c   1.000
_cell.angle_alpha   90.00
_cell.angle_beta   90.00
_cell.angle_gamma   90.00
#
_symmetry.space_group_name_H-M   'P 1'
#
loop_
_entity.id
_entity.type
_entity.pdbx_description
1 polymer ?
#
loop_
_entity_poly.entity_id
_entity_poly.type
_entity_poly.pdbx_seq_one_letter_code
_entity_poly.pdbx_strand_id
1 'polypeptide(L)'
;MAAKEYYGVALLKNTRGAMAVEDGAKKKGMAVRIIPTPSTIYASCGFSLKYELTEEETLKELLQELGLSVDGFYHAEKTGLSVSYEKV
;
A
#
# COMPACT_ATOMS: atom_id res chain seq x y z
N MET A 1 7.36 8.66 -24.90
CA MET A 1 7.54 9.26 -23.56
C MET A 1 6.98 8.35 -22.51
N ALA A 2 7.75 8.07 -21.48
CA ALA A 2 7.26 7.29 -20.35
C ALA A 2 6.37 8.16 -19.48
N ALA A 3 5.14 7.73 -19.24
CA ALA A 3 4.23 8.41 -18.31
C ALA A 3 4.65 8.09 -16.88
N LYS A 4 4.57 9.08 -16.00
CA LYS A 4 4.80 8.87 -14.58
C LYS A 4 3.53 8.37 -13.91
N GLU A 5 3.66 7.38 -13.07
CA GLU A 5 2.56 6.83 -12.29
C GLU A 5 2.89 7.00 -10.81
N TYR A 6 1.92 7.49 -10.05
CA TYR A 6 2.08 7.68 -8.61
C TYR A 6 1.08 6.82 -7.86
N TYR A 7 1.55 6.14 -6.83
CA TYR A 7 0.67 5.34 -5.98
C TYR A 7 1.28 5.20 -4.59
N GLY A 8 0.51 4.67 -3.66
CA GLY A 8 0.98 4.44 -2.32
C GLY A 8 1.26 2.97 -2.06
N VAL A 9 2.18 2.72 -1.15
CA VAL A 9 2.51 1.37 -0.68
C VAL A 9 2.51 1.39 0.85
N ALA A 10 1.69 0.52 1.45
CA ALA A 10 1.63 0.36 2.90
C ALA A 10 2.27 -0.98 3.26
N LEU A 11 3.28 -0.95 4.11
CA LEU A 11 4.00 -2.16 4.52
C LEU A 11 3.24 -2.88 5.63
N LEU A 12 2.79 -4.09 5.34
CA LEU A 12 2.09 -4.90 6.33
C LEU A 12 3.06 -5.49 7.35
N LYS A 13 2.63 -5.61 8.59
CA LYS A 13 3.42 -6.28 9.64
C LYS A 13 3.33 -7.79 9.54
N ASN A 14 2.20 -8.30 9.05
CA ASN A 14 2.00 -9.73 8.82
C ASN A 14 0.95 -9.93 7.75
N THR A 15 0.84 -11.16 7.24
CA THR A 15 -0.09 -11.50 6.16
C THR A 15 -1.54 -11.62 6.61
N ARG A 16 -1.80 -11.79 7.92
CA ARG A 16 -3.15 -12.01 8.43
C ARG A 16 -4.11 -10.88 8.13
N GLY A 17 -3.64 -9.65 8.26
CA GLY A 17 -4.48 -8.49 8.04
C GLY A 17 -4.70 -8.14 6.59
N ALA A 18 -3.89 -8.70 5.67
CA ALA A 18 -3.93 -8.31 4.27
C ALA A 18 -5.29 -8.56 3.63
N MET A 19 -5.85 -9.74 3.84
CA MET A 19 -7.15 -10.08 3.26
C MET A 19 -8.28 -9.25 3.86
N ALA A 20 -8.22 -8.97 5.16
CA ALA A 20 -9.22 -8.16 5.82
C ALA A 20 -9.21 -6.72 5.28
N VAL A 21 -8.03 -6.17 5.05
CA VAL A 21 -7.89 -4.82 4.47
C VAL A 21 -8.40 -4.79 3.05
N GLU A 22 -8.01 -5.78 2.23
CA GLU A 22 -8.45 -5.83 0.84
C GLU A 22 -9.98 -5.95 0.75
N ASP A 23 -10.56 -6.81 1.57
CA ASP A 23 -12.01 -7.00 1.61
C ASP A 23 -12.74 -5.75 2.09
N GLY A 24 -12.25 -5.12 3.16
CA GLY A 24 -12.81 -3.89 3.67
C GLY A 24 -12.70 -2.74 2.67
N ALA A 25 -11.60 -2.68 1.94
CA ALA A 25 -11.39 -1.67 0.91
C ALA A 25 -12.38 -1.85 -0.24
N LYS A 26 -12.63 -3.09 -0.66
CA LYS A 26 -13.63 -3.37 -1.69
C LYS A 26 -15.02 -2.90 -1.29
N LYS A 27 -15.37 -3.10 -0.04
CA LYS A 27 -16.67 -2.66 0.49
C LYS A 27 -16.81 -1.14 0.48
N LYS A 28 -15.70 -0.42 0.59
CA LYS A 28 -15.68 1.04 0.52
C LYS A 28 -15.46 1.59 -0.90
N GLY A 29 -15.35 0.70 -1.89
CA GLY A 29 -15.10 1.10 -3.27
C GLY A 29 -13.68 1.55 -3.54
N MET A 30 -12.73 1.15 -2.71
CA MET A 30 -11.33 1.50 -2.87
C MET A 30 -10.58 0.50 -3.74
N ALA A 31 -9.63 1.00 -4.52
CA ALA A 31 -8.76 0.17 -5.36
C ALA A 31 -7.47 -0.20 -4.60
N VAL A 32 -7.58 -1.11 -3.64
CA VAL A 32 -6.44 -1.58 -2.85
C VAL A 32 -6.09 -3.00 -3.28
N ARG A 33 -4.81 -3.25 -3.51
CA ARG A 33 -4.31 -4.58 -3.92
C ARG A 33 -3.16 -5.02 -3.04
N ILE A 34 -3.10 -6.34 -2.81
CA ILE A 34 -1.95 -6.95 -2.14
C ILE A 34 -0.88 -7.18 -3.20
N ILE A 35 0.33 -6.70 -2.93
CA ILE A 35 1.48 -6.86 -3.82
C ILE A 35 2.67 -7.42 -3.02
N PRO A 36 3.64 -8.04 -3.69
CA PRO A 36 4.91 -8.36 -3.02
C PRO A 36 5.60 -7.08 -2.58
N THR A 37 6.20 -7.09 -1.40
CA THR A 37 6.96 -5.92 -0.92
C THR A 37 8.13 -5.65 -1.87
N PRO A 38 8.30 -4.39 -2.33
CA PRO A 38 9.43 -4.06 -3.20
C PRO A 38 10.76 -4.40 -2.54
N SER A 39 11.68 -4.98 -3.32
CA SER A 39 12.97 -5.43 -2.80
C SER A 39 13.86 -4.31 -2.25
N THR A 40 13.60 -3.08 -2.66
CA THR A 40 14.33 -1.90 -2.18
C THR A 40 13.84 -1.40 -0.83
N ILE A 41 12.73 -1.95 -0.33
CA ILE A 41 12.15 -1.57 0.95
C ILE A 41 12.30 -2.73 1.93
N TYR A 42 12.89 -2.44 3.10
CA TYR A 42 12.96 -3.44 4.16
C TYR A 42 11.63 -3.46 4.91
N ALA A 43 11.07 -4.66 5.07
CA ALA A 43 9.80 -4.85 5.76
C ALA A 43 9.78 -6.17 6.52
N SER A 44 8.96 -6.23 7.58
CA SER A 44 8.79 -7.45 8.39
C SER A 44 8.04 -8.54 7.63
N CYS A 45 7.23 -8.16 6.65
CA CYS A 45 6.39 -9.07 5.87
C CYS A 45 6.74 -8.95 4.39
N GLY A 46 6.63 -10.06 3.65
CA GLY A 46 6.88 -10.07 2.21
C GLY A 46 5.76 -9.48 1.36
N PHE A 47 4.68 -9.01 1.98
CA PHE A 47 3.53 -8.45 1.28
C PHE A 47 3.24 -7.03 1.74
N SER A 48 2.75 -6.22 0.79
CA SER A 48 2.39 -4.83 1.01
C SER A 48 1.06 -4.54 0.33
N LEU A 49 0.48 -3.38 0.63
CA LEU A 49 -0.75 -2.92 -0.01
C LEU A 49 -0.42 -1.80 -0.98
N LYS A 50 -0.89 -1.93 -2.21
CA LYS A 50 -0.83 -0.87 -3.21
C LYS A 50 -2.17 -0.16 -3.21
N TYR A 51 -2.16 1.16 -3.12
CA TYR A 51 -3.38 1.97 -3.06
C TYR A 51 -3.21 3.28 -3.83
N GLU A 52 -4.32 3.92 -4.15
CA GLU A 52 -4.31 5.24 -4.77
C GLU A 52 -3.98 6.31 -3.73
N LEU A 53 -3.09 7.25 -4.06
CA LEU A 53 -2.71 8.30 -3.12
C LEU A 53 -3.89 9.14 -2.62
N THR A 54 -4.89 9.33 -3.47
CA THR A 54 -6.11 10.06 -3.10
C THR A 54 -6.93 9.35 -2.03
N GLU A 55 -6.67 8.05 -1.83
CA GLU A 55 -7.39 7.23 -0.86
C GLU A 55 -6.58 6.94 0.41
N GLU A 56 -5.44 7.61 0.57
CA GLU A 56 -4.54 7.35 1.69
C GLU A 56 -5.19 7.55 3.05
N GLU A 57 -5.91 8.65 3.22
CA GLU A 57 -6.60 8.94 4.49
C GLU A 57 -7.70 7.92 4.77
N THR A 58 -8.45 7.52 3.74
CA THR A 58 -9.49 6.51 3.86
C THR A 58 -8.89 5.16 4.24
N LEU A 59 -7.73 4.82 3.67
CA LEU A 59 -7.03 3.60 4.02
C LEU A 59 -6.55 3.62 5.47
N LYS A 60 -6.02 4.74 5.92
CA LYS A 60 -5.59 4.89 7.32
C LYS A 60 -6.76 4.71 8.29
N GLU A 61 -7.92 5.27 7.95
CA GLU A 61 -9.14 5.09 8.74
C GLU A 61 -9.58 3.63 8.76
N LEU A 62 -9.53 2.96 7.62
CA LEU A 62 -9.90 1.55 7.52
C LEU A 62 -8.98 0.68 8.37
N LEU A 63 -7.68 0.92 8.32
CA LEU A 63 -6.72 0.18 9.14
C LEU A 63 -7.02 0.36 10.62
N GLN A 64 -7.37 1.58 11.02
CA GLN A 64 -7.72 1.90 12.39
C GLN A 64 -8.99 1.17 12.82
N GLU A 65 -10.01 1.17 11.96
CA GLU A 65 -11.27 0.44 12.21
C GLU A 65 -11.05 -1.05 12.41
N LEU A 66 -10.12 -1.63 11.64
CA LEU A 66 -9.80 -3.05 11.71
C LEU A 66 -8.82 -3.39 12.83
N GLY A 67 -8.30 -2.38 13.53
CA GLY A 67 -7.32 -2.59 14.57
C GLY A 67 -5.97 -3.09 14.05
N LEU A 68 -5.65 -2.78 12.80
CA LEU A 68 -4.43 -3.21 12.15
C LEU A 68 -3.43 -2.06 12.08
N SER A 69 -2.15 -2.40 12.23
CA SER A 69 -1.07 -1.44 12.06
C SER A 69 -0.15 -1.89 10.94
N VAL A 70 0.55 -0.92 10.34
CA VAL A 70 1.50 -1.16 9.27
C VAL A 70 2.88 -0.66 9.70
N ASP A 71 3.93 -1.19 9.06
CA ASP A 71 5.30 -0.76 9.35
C ASP A 71 5.61 0.62 8.78
N GLY A 72 4.85 1.06 7.80
CA GLY A 72 5.02 2.39 7.24
C GLY A 72 4.27 2.56 5.94
N PHE A 73 4.20 3.81 5.49
CA PHE A 73 3.61 4.19 4.23
C PHE A 73 4.70 4.78 3.33
N TYR A 74 4.65 4.44 2.05
CA TYR A 74 5.58 4.96 1.05
C TYR A 74 4.79 5.50 -0.13
N HIS A 75 5.32 6.56 -0.74
CA HIS A 75 4.79 7.05 -2.00
C HIS A 75 5.74 6.58 -3.11
N ALA A 76 5.19 5.93 -4.12
CA ALA A 76 5.95 5.40 -5.24
C ALA A 76 5.78 6.28 -6.46
N GLU A 77 6.89 6.50 -7.17
CA GLU A 77 6.88 7.17 -8.46
C GLU A 77 7.45 6.19 -9.46
N LYS A 78 6.64 5.79 -10.43
CA LYS A 78 7.03 4.88 -11.48
C LYS A 78 7.23 5.64 -12.78
N THR A 79 8.41 5.47 -13.40
CA THR A 79 8.74 6.06 -14.69
C THR A 79 9.26 4.95 -15.59
N GLY A 80 8.46 4.51 -16.56
CA GLY A 80 8.83 3.36 -17.39
C GLY A 80 8.99 2.11 -16.54
N LEU A 81 10.20 1.53 -16.52
CA LEU A 81 10.51 0.33 -15.73
C LEU A 81 11.13 0.66 -14.37
N SER A 82 11.39 1.95 -14.11
CA SER A 82 12.03 2.37 -12.87
C SER A 82 10.98 2.83 -11.87
N VAL A 83 11.13 2.42 -10.60
CA VAL A 83 10.24 2.85 -9.52
C VAL A 83 11.10 3.35 -8.37
N SER A 84 10.77 4.53 -7.87
CA SER A 84 11.39 5.06 -6.66
C SER A 84 10.34 5.16 -5.55
N TYR A 85 10.79 4.98 -4.31
CA TYR A 85 9.91 4.98 -3.14
C TYR A 85 10.40 6.01 -2.14
N GLU A 86 9.48 6.80 -1.61
CA GLU A 86 9.78 7.80 -0.60
C GLU A 86 8.91 7.53 0.62
N LYS A 87 9.55 7.42 1.78
CA LYS A 87 8.83 7.19 3.03
C LYS A 87 8.04 8.43 3.43
N VAL A 88 6.79 8.20 3.78
CA VAL A 88 5.88 9.27 4.23
C VAL A 88 6.14 9.61 5.68
#